data_9a789b3b68977fbc9b83a86627bd6665
#
_entry.id   9a789b3b68977fbc9b83a86627bd6665
#
_cell.length_a   1.000
_cell.length_b   1.000
_cell.length_c   1.000
_cell.angle_alpha   90.00
_cell.angle_beta   90.00
_cell.angle_gamma   90.00
#
_symmetry.space_group_name_H-M   'P 1'
#
loop_
_entity.id
_entity.type
_entity.pdbx_description
1 polymer ?
#
loop_
_entity_poly.entity_id
_entity_poly.type
_entity_poly.pdbx_seq_one_letter_code
_entity_poly.pdbx_strand_id
1 'polypeptide(L)'
;APYLQGEEDFCFTYGDGVSDVNITQLIAFHRAHGLQATLTATYPPGRFGALDIDRDQCITAFKEKPKGDSGMINSGFFVLSPKVIDLISDDQTIWERRPLETLAESNQLKAYQHEGFWQPMDTLRDKTHLEELWQSGNAPWKVWA
;
A
#
# COMPACT_ATOMS: atom_id res chain seq x y z
N ALA A 1 -7.44 -13.72 16.67
CA ALA A 1 -8.33 -14.80 16.19
C ALA A 1 -9.75 -14.69 16.77
N PRO A 2 -10.02 -14.53 18.08
CA PRO A 2 -11.40 -14.57 18.59
C PRO A 2 -12.30 -13.45 18.05
N TYR A 3 -11.75 -12.29 17.71
CA TYR A 3 -12.50 -11.13 17.18
C TYR A 3 -12.90 -11.26 15.71
N LEU A 4 -12.40 -12.28 15.00
CA LEU A 4 -12.70 -12.54 13.58
C LEU A 4 -13.64 -13.74 13.39
N GLN A 5 -14.17 -14.29 14.47
CA GLN A 5 -15.11 -15.42 14.40
C GLN A 5 -16.45 -14.97 13.83
N GLY A 6 -16.87 -15.59 12.73
CA GLY A 6 -18.12 -15.27 12.06
C GLY A 6 -18.02 -14.15 11.03
N GLU A 7 -16.85 -13.50 10.87
CA GLU A 7 -16.62 -12.53 9.81
C GLU A 7 -16.32 -13.25 8.49
N GLU A 8 -16.80 -12.69 7.38
CA GLU A 8 -16.46 -13.16 6.03
C GLU A 8 -15.09 -12.62 5.60
N ASP A 9 -14.87 -11.33 5.83
CA ASP A 9 -13.66 -10.59 5.49
C ASP A 9 -13.33 -9.60 6.59
N PHE A 10 -12.08 -9.19 6.67
CA PHE A 10 -11.67 -8.07 7.51
C PHE A 10 -10.65 -7.18 6.81
N CYS A 11 -10.63 -5.90 7.18
CA CYS A 11 -9.63 -4.95 6.72
C CYS A 11 -8.45 -4.91 7.68
N PHE A 12 -7.25 -4.84 7.12
CA PHE A 12 -6.00 -4.70 7.87
C PHE A 12 -5.13 -3.63 7.20
N THR A 13 -4.49 -2.79 8.00
CA THR A 13 -3.57 -1.77 7.50
C THR A 13 -2.40 -1.56 8.44
N TYR A 14 -1.32 -0.97 7.92
CA TYR A 14 -0.21 -0.48 8.74
C TYR A 14 -0.59 0.86 9.39
N GLY A 15 0.05 1.18 10.53
CA GLY A 15 -0.28 2.38 11.31
C GLY A 15 0.39 3.67 10.83
N ASP A 16 1.26 3.60 9.83
CA ASP A 16 2.14 4.68 9.36
C ASP A 16 1.87 5.12 7.91
N GLY A 17 0.88 4.55 7.25
CA GLY A 17 0.50 4.90 5.88
C GLY A 17 -0.85 5.60 5.80
N VAL A 18 -0.94 6.68 5.02
CA VAL A 18 -2.20 7.35 4.69
C VAL A 18 -2.45 7.34 3.19
N SER A 19 -3.72 7.21 2.78
CA SER A 19 -4.12 7.08 1.39
C SER A 19 -5.56 7.58 1.18
N ASP A 20 -5.89 7.98 -0.04
CA ASP A 20 -7.25 8.24 -0.49
C ASP A 20 -7.90 7.00 -1.14
N VAL A 21 -7.35 5.80 -0.88
CA VAL A 21 -7.90 4.55 -1.40
C VAL A 21 -9.37 4.37 -1.00
N ASN A 22 -10.19 4.04 -1.98
CA ASN A 22 -11.61 3.77 -1.74
C ASN A 22 -11.78 2.37 -1.14
N ILE A 23 -11.93 2.30 0.18
CA ILE A 23 -12.06 1.04 0.93
C ILE A 23 -13.30 0.25 0.48
N THR A 24 -14.41 0.91 0.14
CA THR A 24 -15.61 0.23 -0.36
C THR A 24 -15.34 -0.50 -1.68
N GLN A 25 -14.63 0.15 -2.60
CA GLN A 25 -14.22 -0.48 -3.86
C GLN A 25 -13.19 -1.59 -3.65
N LEU A 26 -12.25 -1.41 -2.73
CA LEU A 26 -11.27 -2.43 -2.36
C LEU A 26 -11.95 -3.71 -1.82
N ILE A 27 -12.95 -3.55 -0.93
CA ILE A 27 -13.74 -4.68 -0.41
C ILE A 27 -14.54 -5.34 -1.54
N ALA A 28 -15.19 -4.56 -2.40
CA ALA A 28 -15.93 -5.09 -3.53
C ALA A 28 -15.04 -5.89 -4.50
N PHE A 29 -13.82 -5.40 -4.77
CA PHE A 29 -12.81 -6.10 -5.57
C PHE A 29 -12.40 -7.43 -4.92
N HIS A 30 -12.15 -7.44 -3.62
CA HIS A 30 -11.81 -8.65 -2.87
C HIS A 30 -12.92 -9.71 -3.00
N ARG A 31 -14.15 -9.32 -2.73
CA ARG A 31 -15.31 -10.21 -2.81
C ARG A 31 -15.57 -10.74 -4.23
N ALA A 32 -15.31 -9.93 -5.24
CA ALA A 32 -15.49 -10.33 -6.64
C ALA A 32 -14.54 -11.43 -7.09
N HIS A 33 -13.31 -11.49 -6.60
CA HIS A 33 -12.37 -12.55 -6.97
C HIS A 33 -12.40 -13.77 -6.04
N GLY A 34 -12.92 -13.64 -4.81
CA GLY A 34 -13.15 -14.75 -3.86
C GLY A 34 -11.91 -15.47 -3.36
N LEU A 35 -10.70 -14.87 -3.49
CA LEU A 35 -9.46 -15.41 -2.95
C LEU A 35 -9.26 -14.97 -1.50
N GLN A 36 -8.23 -15.48 -0.81
CA GLN A 36 -8.04 -15.23 0.63
C GLN A 36 -7.51 -13.84 0.95
N ALA A 37 -6.80 -13.18 0.04
CA ALA A 37 -6.18 -11.90 0.31
C ALA A 37 -6.19 -10.96 -0.89
N THR A 38 -6.40 -9.68 -0.60
CA THR A 38 -6.15 -8.55 -1.49
C THR A 38 -5.20 -7.60 -0.79
N LEU A 39 -4.13 -7.21 -1.46
CA LEU A 39 -3.30 -6.08 -1.04
C LEU A 39 -3.51 -4.90 -1.98
N THR A 40 -3.41 -3.70 -1.46
CA THR A 40 -3.38 -2.50 -2.28
C THR A 40 -1.96 -2.25 -2.75
N ALA A 41 -1.78 -2.20 -4.07
CA ALA A 41 -0.53 -1.89 -4.72
C ALA A 41 -0.55 -0.44 -5.23
N THR A 42 0.53 0.30 -4.98
CA THR A 42 0.68 1.69 -5.44
C THR A 42 2.10 1.96 -5.92
N TYR A 43 2.27 3.04 -6.67
CA TYR A 43 3.61 3.53 -6.98
C TYR A 43 4.19 4.29 -5.79
N PRO A 44 5.44 4.01 -5.40
CA PRO A 44 6.07 4.77 -4.32
C PRO A 44 6.15 6.25 -4.67
N PRO A 45 5.99 7.17 -3.69
CA PRO A 45 6.23 8.58 -3.93
C PRO A 45 7.68 8.79 -4.37
N GLY A 46 7.90 9.63 -5.40
CA GLY A 46 9.23 9.96 -5.88
C GLY A 46 10.05 10.63 -4.76
N ARG A 47 11.18 10.03 -4.39
CA ARG A 47 12.08 10.58 -3.35
C ARG A 47 13.24 11.38 -3.94
N PHE A 48 13.59 11.09 -5.20
CA PHE A 48 14.78 11.69 -5.87
C PHE A 48 14.41 12.16 -7.28
N GLY A 49 15.15 13.14 -7.78
CA GLY A 49 15.10 13.51 -9.20
C GLY A 49 15.77 12.43 -10.07
N ALA A 50 15.19 12.12 -11.20
CA ALA A 50 15.81 11.25 -12.21
C ALA A 50 16.56 12.10 -13.25
N LEU A 51 17.69 11.61 -13.71
CA LEU A 51 18.53 12.24 -14.70
C LEU A 51 18.60 11.33 -15.94
N ASP A 52 18.31 11.89 -17.10
CA ASP A 52 18.66 11.26 -18.36
C ASP A 52 20.05 11.79 -18.76
N ILE A 53 21.02 10.88 -18.88
CA ILE A 53 22.44 11.21 -19.18
C ILE A 53 22.81 10.57 -20.50
N ASP A 54 23.35 11.35 -21.43
CA ASP A 54 23.82 10.86 -22.72
C ASP A 54 25.22 10.20 -22.64
N ARG A 55 25.71 9.73 -23.81
CA ARG A 55 27.01 9.04 -23.90
C ARG A 55 28.22 9.97 -23.56
N ASP A 56 28.04 11.27 -23.70
CA ASP A 56 29.04 12.28 -23.41
C ASP A 56 28.95 12.82 -21.98
N GLN A 57 28.16 12.13 -21.12
CA GLN A 57 27.89 12.46 -19.71
C GLN A 57 27.18 13.81 -19.51
N CYS A 58 26.51 14.33 -20.56
CA CYS A 58 25.65 15.49 -20.44
C CYS A 58 24.27 15.11 -19.91
N ILE A 59 23.73 15.91 -19.00
CA ILE A 59 22.36 15.76 -18.50
C ILE A 59 21.43 16.32 -19.59
N THR A 60 20.67 15.43 -20.24
CA THR A 60 19.75 15.79 -21.32
C THR A 60 18.33 16.02 -20.83
N ALA A 61 17.95 15.45 -19.67
CA ALA A 61 16.72 15.75 -18.98
C ALA A 61 16.85 15.57 -17.46
N PHE A 62 16.09 16.37 -16.73
CA PHE A 62 15.90 16.26 -15.28
C PHE A 62 14.43 16.16 -14.98
N LYS A 63 14.02 15.08 -14.29
CA LYS A 63 12.65 14.86 -13.84
C LYS A 63 12.60 14.87 -12.33
N GLU A 64 11.99 15.88 -11.75
CA GLU A 64 11.84 15.95 -10.29
C GLU A 64 10.87 14.86 -9.81
N LYS A 65 11.37 13.97 -8.94
CA LYS A 65 10.60 12.95 -8.23
C LYS A 65 9.60 12.18 -9.11
N PRO A 66 10.03 11.50 -10.18
CA PRO A 66 9.12 10.71 -11.00
C PRO A 66 8.48 9.60 -10.16
N LYS A 67 7.18 9.39 -10.33
CA LYS A 67 6.49 8.22 -9.76
C LYS A 67 6.79 7.00 -10.63
N GLY A 68 7.06 5.85 -10.00
CA GLY A 68 6.93 4.56 -10.66
C GLY A 68 8.17 3.94 -11.30
N ASP A 69 9.36 4.49 -11.14
CA ASP A 69 10.57 3.88 -11.71
C ASP A 69 10.91 2.49 -11.13
N SER A 70 10.34 2.12 -9.98
CA SER A 70 10.59 0.84 -9.30
C SER A 70 9.43 -0.16 -9.41
N GLY A 71 8.37 0.16 -10.15
CA GLY A 71 7.14 -0.63 -10.16
C GLY A 71 6.23 -0.39 -8.95
N MET A 72 5.13 -1.12 -8.88
CA MET A 72 4.19 -1.03 -7.76
C MET A 72 4.71 -1.74 -6.53
N ILE A 73 4.42 -1.19 -5.37
CA ILE A 73 4.78 -1.72 -4.05
C ILE A 73 3.54 -2.00 -3.20
N ASN A 74 3.70 -2.78 -2.14
CA ASN A 74 2.69 -2.97 -1.12
C ASN A 74 2.48 -1.67 -0.33
N SER A 75 1.27 -1.13 -0.36
CA SER A 75 0.90 0.11 0.34
C SER A 75 0.27 -0.11 1.72
N GLY A 76 0.12 -1.36 2.16
CA GLY A 76 -0.31 -1.70 3.51
C GLY A 76 -1.82 -1.69 3.74
N PHE A 77 -2.65 -1.53 2.73
CA PHE A 77 -4.11 -1.66 2.85
C PHE A 77 -4.54 -3.02 2.32
N PHE A 78 -5.12 -3.84 3.17
CA PHE A 78 -5.52 -5.21 2.86
C PHE A 78 -7.01 -5.45 3.11
N VAL A 79 -7.59 -6.36 2.32
CA VAL A 79 -8.82 -7.07 2.67
C VAL A 79 -8.50 -8.55 2.70
N LEU A 80 -8.83 -9.21 3.78
CA LEU A 80 -8.37 -10.55 4.11
C LEU A 80 -9.53 -11.44 4.56
N SER A 81 -9.52 -12.69 4.12
CA SER A 81 -10.32 -13.75 4.75
C SER A 81 -9.76 -14.11 6.12
N PRO A 82 -10.58 -14.40 7.14
CA PRO A 82 -10.13 -14.89 8.44
C PRO A 82 -9.21 -16.13 8.38
N LYS A 83 -9.27 -16.92 7.31
CA LYS A 83 -8.40 -18.09 7.08
C LYS A 83 -6.91 -17.75 7.04
N VAL A 84 -6.55 -16.51 6.71
CA VAL A 84 -5.13 -16.10 6.66
C VAL A 84 -4.48 -16.13 8.05
N ILE A 85 -5.27 -16.11 9.12
CA ILE A 85 -4.77 -16.22 10.51
C ILE A 85 -4.05 -17.55 10.75
N ASP A 86 -4.42 -18.62 10.02
CA ASP A 86 -3.77 -19.93 10.11
C ASP A 86 -2.32 -19.92 9.58
N LEU A 87 -1.95 -18.88 8.84
CA LEU A 87 -0.58 -18.66 8.35
C LEU A 87 0.32 -17.96 9.39
N ILE A 88 -0.26 -17.48 10.49
CA ILE A 88 0.45 -16.80 11.58
C ILE A 88 0.68 -17.82 12.70
N SER A 89 1.90 -18.32 12.82
CA SER A 89 2.24 -19.37 13.76
C SER A 89 2.38 -18.86 15.20
N ASP A 90 2.87 -17.62 15.35
CA ASP A 90 3.15 -16.99 16.65
C ASP A 90 3.30 -15.47 16.51
N ASP A 91 3.56 -14.80 17.64
CA ASP A 91 3.73 -13.34 17.73
C ASP A 91 5.04 -12.83 17.08
N GLN A 92 5.95 -13.71 16.65
CA GLN A 92 7.18 -13.36 15.93
C GLN A 92 7.00 -13.46 14.41
N THR A 93 5.84 -13.90 13.96
CA THR A 93 5.53 -14.04 12.54
C THR A 93 5.45 -12.67 11.88
N ILE A 94 6.30 -12.42 10.90
CA ILE A 94 6.29 -11.20 10.08
C ILE A 94 5.33 -11.42 8.92
N TRP A 95 4.26 -10.62 8.86
CA TRP A 95 3.19 -10.73 7.86
C TRP A 95 3.70 -10.67 6.41
N GLU A 96 4.63 -9.76 6.12
CA GLU A 96 5.19 -9.51 4.78
C GLU A 96 6.11 -10.63 4.27
N ARG A 97 6.47 -11.58 5.12
CA ARG A 97 7.31 -12.71 4.75
C ARG A 97 6.46 -13.94 4.46
N ARG A 98 6.68 -15.00 5.24
CA ARG A 98 6.08 -16.32 5.00
C ARG A 98 4.57 -16.30 4.77
N PRO A 99 3.72 -15.52 5.49
CA PRO A 99 2.29 -15.46 5.21
C PRO A 99 1.97 -14.95 3.81
N LEU A 100 2.50 -13.78 3.41
CA LEU A 100 2.26 -13.23 2.07
C LEU A 100 2.89 -14.07 0.96
N GLU A 101 4.09 -14.62 1.19
CA GLU A 101 4.75 -15.53 0.26
C GLU A 101 3.89 -16.77 -0.01
N THR A 102 3.36 -17.40 1.03
CA THR A 102 2.48 -18.58 0.93
C THR A 102 1.20 -18.25 0.16
N LEU A 103 0.58 -17.09 0.43
CA LEU A 103 -0.61 -16.65 -0.31
C LEU A 103 -0.32 -16.42 -1.79
N ALA A 104 0.84 -15.84 -2.11
CA ALA A 104 1.28 -15.63 -3.50
C ALA A 104 1.57 -16.97 -4.20
N GLU A 105 2.36 -17.85 -3.58
CA GLU A 105 2.72 -19.19 -4.09
C GLU A 105 1.46 -20.05 -4.37
N SER A 106 0.44 -19.93 -3.51
CA SER A 106 -0.82 -20.66 -3.65
C SER A 106 -1.86 -19.97 -4.54
N ASN A 107 -1.52 -18.87 -5.20
CA ASN A 107 -2.44 -18.04 -6.01
C ASN A 107 -3.66 -17.54 -5.22
N GLN A 108 -3.50 -17.25 -3.92
CA GLN A 108 -4.54 -16.75 -3.03
C GLN A 108 -4.41 -15.25 -2.72
N LEU A 109 -3.51 -14.54 -3.42
CA LEU A 109 -3.25 -13.11 -3.25
C LEU A 109 -3.50 -12.36 -4.56
N LYS A 110 -4.27 -11.27 -4.50
CA LYS A 110 -4.44 -10.32 -5.61
C LYS A 110 -4.05 -8.91 -5.22
N ALA A 111 -3.60 -8.14 -6.22
CA ALA A 111 -3.28 -6.73 -6.08
C ALA A 111 -4.45 -5.87 -6.57
N TYR A 112 -4.94 -4.97 -5.71
CA TYR A 112 -5.79 -3.85 -6.08
C TYR A 112 -4.88 -2.66 -6.41
N GLN A 113 -4.85 -2.25 -7.67
CA GLN A 113 -3.98 -1.16 -8.13
C GLN A 113 -4.60 0.19 -7.77
N HIS A 114 -3.87 0.99 -7.01
CA HIS A 114 -4.26 2.33 -6.58
C HIS A 114 -3.27 3.37 -7.13
N GLU A 115 -3.78 4.27 -7.97
CA GLU A 115 -2.97 5.33 -8.62
C GLU A 115 -3.10 6.69 -7.92
N GLY A 116 -3.96 6.78 -6.89
CA GLY A 116 -4.22 7.99 -6.13
C GLY A 116 -3.10 8.37 -5.16
N PHE A 117 -3.48 9.05 -4.10
CA PHE A 117 -2.55 9.48 -3.07
C PHE A 117 -2.21 8.32 -2.11
N TRP A 118 -0.93 8.14 -1.88
CA TRP A 118 -0.40 7.29 -0.82
C TRP A 118 0.91 7.87 -0.30
N GLN A 119 1.05 7.97 1.01
CA GLN A 119 2.26 8.48 1.67
C GLN A 119 2.51 7.70 2.96
N PRO A 120 3.66 7.02 3.11
CA PRO A 120 4.11 6.47 4.39
C PRO A 120 4.72 7.58 5.26
N MET A 121 4.70 7.40 6.57
CA MET A 121 5.33 8.30 7.54
C MET A 121 6.55 7.63 8.17
N ASP A 122 7.58 7.34 7.35
CA ASP A 122 8.80 6.66 7.79
C ASP A 122 9.84 7.62 8.38
N THR A 123 9.80 8.89 7.97
CA THR A 123 10.79 9.91 8.34
C THR A 123 10.12 11.17 8.89
N LEU A 124 10.91 11.99 9.60
CA LEU A 124 10.44 13.31 10.06
C LEU A 124 9.99 14.20 8.89
N ARG A 125 10.63 14.07 7.73
CA ARG A 125 10.24 14.79 6.51
C ARG A 125 8.85 14.36 6.03
N ASP A 126 8.55 13.07 6.06
CA ASP A 126 7.23 12.55 5.68
C ASP A 126 6.16 13.07 6.65
N LYS A 127 6.44 13.04 7.96
CA LYS A 127 5.56 13.60 8.98
C LYS A 127 5.28 15.08 8.73
N THR A 128 6.32 15.88 8.52
CA THR A 128 6.17 17.33 8.26
C THR A 128 5.33 17.57 7.01
N HIS A 129 5.57 16.84 5.93
CA HIS A 129 4.80 16.93 4.71
C HIS A 129 3.31 16.61 4.92
N LEU A 130 3.00 15.55 5.66
CA LEU A 130 1.62 15.17 5.98
C LEU A 130 0.93 16.24 6.86
N GLU A 131 1.64 16.80 7.85
CA GLU A 131 1.14 17.87 8.70
C GLU A 131 0.84 19.15 7.88
N GLU A 132 1.71 19.54 6.97
CA GLU A 132 1.50 20.68 6.07
C GLU A 132 0.26 20.49 5.19
N LEU A 133 0.09 19.30 4.60
CA LEU A 133 -1.12 18.97 3.83
C LEU A 133 -2.40 19.07 4.69
N TRP A 134 -2.34 18.58 5.92
CA TRP A 134 -3.48 18.64 6.85
C TRP A 134 -3.80 20.08 7.24
N GLN A 135 -2.82 20.85 7.66
CA GLN A 135 -3.00 22.25 8.10
C GLN A 135 -3.46 23.18 6.98
N SER A 136 -3.01 22.95 5.75
CA SER A 136 -3.44 23.72 4.58
C SER A 136 -4.84 23.35 4.07
N GLY A 137 -5.48 22.31 4.63
CA GLY A 137 -6.76 21.80 4.17
C GLY A 137 -6.70 21.03 2.84
N ASN A 138 -5.49 20.69 2.37
CA ASN A 138 -5.25 20.01 1.10
C ASN A 138 -4.91 18.51 1.29
N ALA A 139 -5.28 17.91 2.42
CA ALA A 139 -5.02 16.51 2.74
C ALA A 139 -5.85 15.57 1.81
N PRO A 140 -5.24 14.89 0.82
CA PRO A 140 -5.99 14.09 -0.16
C PRO A 140 -6.72 12.89 0.47
N TRP A 141 -6.22 12.37 1.57
CA TRP A 141 -6.83 11.25 2.31
C TRP A 141 -8.04 11.66 3.13
N LYS A 142 -8.29 12.96 3.32
CA LYS A 142 -9.49 13.45 4.01
C LYS A 142 -10.68 13.43 3.04
N VAL A 143 -11.27 12.26 2.85
CA VAL A 143 -12.42 12.03 1.95
C VAL A 143 -13.79 12.18 2.64
N TRP A 144 -13.80 12.55 3.90
CA TRP A 144 -15.00 12.80 4.70
C TRP A 144 -15.21 14.31 4.93
N ALA A 145 -16.46 14.68 5.17
CA ALA A 145 -16.85 16.05 5.51
C ALA A 145 -16.39 16.46 6.91
#